data_d2b659129b3581932784707cdcbfb295
#
_entry.id   d2b659129b3581932784707cdcbfb295
#
_cell.length_a   1.000
_cell.length_b   1.000
_cell.length_c   1.000
_cell.angle_alpha   90.00
_cell.angle_beta   90.00
_cell.angle_gamma   90.00
#
_symmetry.space_group_name_H-M   'P 1'
#
loop_
_entity.id
_entity.type
_entity.pdbx_description
1 polymer ?
#
loop_
_entity_poly.entity_id
_entity_poly.type
_entity_poly.pdbx_seq_one_letter_code
_entity_poly.pdbx_strand_id
1 'polypeptide(L)'
;TYSVPEHPLPDWLAQLVSPLDDKLGVKVREISPHRCVVTAPLDGNTQPMGLWHGGGSGVLVETAGSLAAMAHARTLEHSAVGTELSVSHLRPPHGHQVIATATAVHLGKRTTTHIVEIVDDEGRICAI
;
A
#
# COMPACT_ATOMS: atom_id res chain seq x y z
N THR A 1 5.06 19.65 2.43
CA THR A 1 5.41 18.24 2.23
C THR A 1 4.62 17.36 3.19
N TYR A 2 3.99 16.35 2.69
CA TYR A 2 3.27 15.40 3.52
C TYR A 2 4.26 14.53 4.29
N SER A 3 4.16 14.51 5.59
CA SER A 3 5.05 13.73 6.46
C SER A 3 4.36 12.44 6.89
N VAL A 4 5.03 11.31 6.69
CA VAL A 4 4.52 10.00 7.09
C VAL A 4 5.16 9.60 8.41
N PRO A 5 4.39 9.45 9.50
CA PRO A 5 4.94 9.00 10.78
C PRO A 5 5.55 7.60 10.67
N GLU A 6 6.63 7.37 11.39
CA GLU A 6 7.22 6.05 11.51
C GLU A 6 6.60 5.32 12.70
N HIS A 7 6.31 4.05 12.50
CA HIS A 7 5.77 3.16 13.52
C HIS A 7 6.65 1.92 13.64
N PRO A 8 6.72 1.30 14.81
CA PRO A 8 7.41 0.02 14.95
C PRO A 8 6.79 -1.01 14.01
N LEU A 9 7.62 -1.76 13.29
CA LEU A 9 7.18 -2.80 12.37
C LEU A 9 7.37 -4.18 13.02
N PRO A 10 6.49 -5.15 12.74
CA PRO A 10 6.63 -6.47 13.31
C PRO A 10 7.85 -7.21 12.74
N ASP A 11 8.46 -8.07 13.56
CA ASP A 11 9.67 -8.80 13.18
C ASP A 11 9.46 -9.70 11.96
N TRP A 12 8.27 -10.27 11.80
CA TRP A 12 7.98 -11.17 10.68
C TRP A 12 8.05 -10.47 9.32
N LEU A 13 7.87 -9.15 9.28
CA LEU A 13 7.95 -8.39 8.03
C LEU A 13 9.35 -8.46 7.42
N ALA A 14 10.39 -8.48 8.25
CA ALA A 14 11.78 -8.53 7.78
C ALA A 14 12.10 -9.85 7.05
N GLN A 15 11.31 -10.89 7.24
CA GLN A 15 11.47 -12.18 6.59
C GLN A 15 10.80 -12.26 5.22
N LEU A 16 9.98 -11.27 4.88
CA LEU A 16 9.31 -11.23 3.58
C LEU A 16 10.23 -10.63 2.54
N VAL A 17 10.29 -11.29 1.39
CA VAL A 17 11.04 -10.81 0.22
C VAL A 17 10.02 -10.46 -0.86
N SER A 18 10.01 -9.22 -1.29
CA SER A 18 9.07 -8.73 -2.29
C SER A 18 9.83 -8.01 -3.42
N PRO A 19 10.32 -8.77 -4.42
CA PRO A 19 11.15 -8.20 -5.48
C PRO A 19 10.47 -7.06 -6.26
N LEU A 20 9.17 -7.16 -6.50
CA LEU A 20 8.45 -6.11 -7.23
C LEU A 20 8.36 -4.82 -6.42
N ASP A 21 8.04 -4.92 -5.13
CA ASP A 21 8.01 -3.76 -4.23
C ASP A 21 9.40 -3.11 -4.15
N ASP A 22 10.44 -3.92 -4.07
CA ASP A 22 11.82 -3.43 -4.03
C ASP A 22 12.16 -2.65 -5.30
N LYS A 23 11.73 -3.12 -6.47
CA LYS A 23 11.96 -2.42 -7.74
C LYS A 23 11.30 -1.06 -7.79
N LEU A 24 10.13 -0.92 -7.20
CA LEU A 24 9.42 0.35 -7.15
C LEU A 24 9.87 1.26 -6.01
N GLY A 25 10.69 0.75 -5.10
CA GLY A 25 11.12 1.50 -3.92
C GLY A 25 10.03 1.61 -2.85
N VAL A 26 9.13 0.63 -2.79
CA VAL A 26 8.05 0.60 -1.80
C VAL A 26 8.63 0.38 -0.41
N LYS A 27 8.18 1.20 0.55
CA LYS A 27 8.55 1.07 1.96
C LYS A 27 7.30 0.96 2.81
N VAL A 28 7.31 0.01 3.75
CA VAL A 28 6.24 -0.16 4.73
C VAL A 28 6.49 0.80 5.88
N ARG A 29 5.49 1.60 6.23
CA ARG A 29 5.57 2.60 7.30
C ARG A 29 4.79 2.20 8.54
N GLU A 30 3.70 1.47 8.35
CA GLU A 30 2.82 1.03 9.43
C GLU A 30 2.13 -0.25 8.97
N ILE A 31 1.93 -1.21 9.87
CA ILE A 31 1.20 -2.44 9.55
C ILE A 31 0.44 -2.94 10.77
N SER A 32 -0.84 -3.20 10.56
CA SER A 32 -1.73 -3.88 11.50
C SER A 32 -2.89 -4.46 10.69
N PRO A 33 -3.75 -5.31 11.25
CA PRO A 33 -4.94 -5.78 10.53
C PRO A 33 -5.86 -4.65 10.09
N HIS A 34 -5.93 -3.57 10.87
CA HIS A 34 -6.84 -2.46 10.63
C HIS A 34 -6.27 -1.40 9.69
N ARG A 35 -4.95 -1.28 9.63
CA ARG A 35 -4.32 -0.19 8.90
C ARG A 35 -2.91 -0.57 8.44
N CYS A 36 -2.64 -0.34 7.17
CA CYS A 36 -1.29 -0.49 6.62
C CYS A 36 -0.96 0.73 5.78
N VAL A 37 0.21 1.31 6.00
CA VAL A 37 0.69 2.46 5.23
C VAL A 37 1.98 2.08 4.52
N VAL A 38 2.00 2.27 3.20
CA VAL A 38 3.18 2.07 2.37
C VAL A 38 3.43 3.31 1.53
N THR A 39 4.68 3.56 1.21
CA THR A 39 5.08 4.70 0.36
C THR A 39 5.93 4.22 -0.80
N ALA A 40 5.91 4.98 -1.89
CA ALA A 40 6.84 4.77 -3.00
C ALA A 40 7.26 6.12 -3.60
N PRO A 41 8.49 6.23 -4.13
CA PRO A 41 8.92 7.45 -4.81
C PRO A 41 8.23 7.58 -6.17
N LEU A 42 7.99 8.83 -6.61
CA LEU A 42 7.59 9.08 -7.99
C LEU A 42 8.74 8.80 -8.94
N ASP A 43 9.94 9.21 -8.57
CA ASP A 43 11.13 9.03 -9.42
C ASP A 43 11.37 7.54 -9.70
N GLY A 44 11.55 7.22 -10.97
CA GLY A 44 11.71 5.85 -11.44
C GLY A 44 10.40 5.07 -11.63
N ASN A 45 9.26 5.65 -11.29
CA ASN A 45 7.95 4.98 -11.35
C ASN A 45 6.94 5.75 -12.21
N THR A 46 7.44 6.40 -13.25
CA THR A 46 6.59 7.20 -14.13
C THR A 46 6.30 6.49 -15.45
N GLN A 47 5.21 6.91 -16.10
CA GLN A 47 4.81 6.45 -17.42
C GLN A 47 5.37 7.40 -18.50
N PRO A 48 5.14 7.13 -19.83
CA PRO A 48 5.80 7.91 -20.91
C PRO A 48 5.57 9.41 -20.91
N MET A 49 4.52 9.91 -20.26
CA MET A 49 4.25 11.35 -20.16
C MET A 49 4.92 12.00 -18.93
N GLY A 50 5.72 11.25 -18.19
CA GLY A 50 6.39 11.76 -17.00
C GLY A 50 5.53 11.78 -15.74
N LEU A 51 4.31 11.25 -15.81
CA LEU A 51 3.41 11.18 -14.68
C LEU A 51 3.56 9.83 -13.96
N TRP A 52 3.09 9.77 -12.72
CA TRP A 52 3.03 8.52 -11.97
C TRP A 52 2.35 7.43 -12.78
N HIS A 53 2.96 6.25 -12.83
CA HIS A 53 2.40 5.11 -13.55
C HIS A 53 1.21 4.54 -12.77
N GLY A 54 0.04 4.45 -13.44
CA GLY A 54 -1.17 3.89 -12.81
C GLY A 54 -1.01 2.45 -12.33
N GLY A 55 -0.16 1.65 -13.01
CA GLY A 55 0.18 0.30 -12.54
C GLY A 55 0.90 0.32 -11.21
N GLY A 56 1.65 1.38 -10.90
CA GLY A 56 2.25 1.59 -9.58
C GLY A 56 1.21 1.71 -8.48
N SER A 57 0.08 2.38 -8.77
CA SER A 57 -1.04 2.41 -7.83
C SER A 57 -1.55 1.01 -7.54
N GLY A 58 -1.69 0.17 -8.57
CA GLY A 58 -2.11 -1.22 -8.40
C GLY A 58 -1.18 -1.99 -7.48
N VAL A 59 0.13 -1.81 -7.64
CA VAL A 59 1.12 -2.45 -6.76
C VAL A 59 0.94 -1.99 -5.32
N LEU A 60 0.79 -0.69 -5.09
CA LEU A 60 0.65 -0.15 -3.73
C LEU A 60 -0.65 -0.61 -3.07
N VAL A 61 -1.76 -0.62 -3.80
CA VAL A 61 -3.05 -1.09 -3.28
C VAL A 61 -2.96 -2.57 -2.90
N GLU A 62 -2.40 -3.38 -3.78
CA GLU A 62 -2.20 -4.82 -3.51
C GLU A 62 -1.29 -5.03 -2.31
N THR A 63 -0.15 -4.34 -2.25
CA THR A 63 0.82 -4.50 -1.17
C THR A 63 0.24 -4.08 0.17
N ALA A 64 -0.37 -2.89 0.24
CA ALA A 64 -0.94 -2.39 1.49
C ALA A 64 -2.09 -3.27 1.99
N GLY A 65 -3.00 -3.64 1.10
CA GLY A 65 -4.13 -4.50 1.44
C GLY A 65 -3.68 -5.90 1.84
N SER A 66 -2.73 -6.47 1.12
CA SER A 66 -2.22 -7.82 1.40
C SER A 66 -1.46 -7.88 2.71
N LEU A 67 -0.64 -6.88 3.02
CA LEU A 67 0.10 -6.86 4.30
C LEU A 67 -0.86 -6.73 5.48
N ALA A 68 -1.88 -5.89 5.38
CA ALA A 68 -2.90 -5.79 6.42
C ALA A 68 -3.66 -7.12 6.58
N ALA A 69 -4.02 -7.76 5.47
CA ALA A 69 -4.67 -9.07 5.49
C ALA A 69 -3.77 -10.15 6.11
N MET A 70 -2.47 -10.12 5.81
CA MET A 70 -1.49 -11.03 6.41
C MET A 70 -1.39 -10.83 7.92
N ALA A 71 -1.37 -9.57 8.38
CA ALA A 71 -1.36 -9.26 9.80
C ALA A 71 -2.60 -9.85 10.50
N HIS A 72 -3.76 -9.76 9.87
CA HIS A 72 -4.99 -10.36 10.39
C HIS A 72 -4.92 -11.90 10.38
N ALA A 73 -4.50 -12.48 9.26
CA ALA A 73 -4.40 -13.93 9.11
C ALA A 73 -3.48 -14.56 10.15
N ARG A 74 -2.40 -13.87 10.51
CA ARG A 74 -1.47 -14.37 11.54
C ARG A 74 -2.13 -14.48 12.91
N THR A 75 -3.11 -13.65 13.22
CA THR A 75 -3.88 -13.79 14.48
C THR A 75 -4.72 -15.08 14.50
N LEU A 76 -4.98 -15.64 13.33
CA LEU A 76 -5.75 -16.88 13.15
C LEU A 76 -4.86 -18.07 12.78
N GLU A 77 -3.55 -17.89 12.82
CA GLU A 77 -2.56 -18.90 12.40
C GLU A 77 -2.74 -19.34 10.95
N HIS A 78 -3.11 -18.36 10.08
CA HIS A 78 -3.30 -18.54 8.64
C HIS A 78 -2.38 -17.61 7.86
N SER A 79 -2.35 -17.80 6.57
CA SER A 79 -1.77 -16.85 5.62
C SER A 79 -2.87 -16.29 4.73
N ALA A 80 -2.56 -15.22 3.98
CA ALA A 80 -3.51 -14.56 3.11
C ALA A 80 -2.90 -14.33 1.74
N VAL A 81 -3.76 -14.39 0.71
CA VAL A 81 -3.41 -14.04 -0.66
C VAL A 81 -4.51 -13.13 -1.22
N GLY A 82 -4.13 -12.23 -2.13
CA GLY A 82 -5.08 -11.34 -2.77
C GLY A 82 -6.00 -12.09 -3.73
N THR A 83 -7.28 -11.71 -3.74
CA THR A 83 -8.29 -12.31 -4.63
C THR A 83 -8.92 -11.28 -5.56
N GLU A 84 -8.93 -10.02 -5.18
CA GLU A 84 -9.52 -8.96 -5.98
C GLU A 84 -8.77 -7.64 -5.75
N LEU A 85 -8.61 -6.89 -6.83
CA LEU A 85 -7.97 -5.60 -6.85
C LEU A 85 -8.71 -4.69 -7.81
N SER A 86 -9.07 -3.50 -7.35
CA SER A 86 -9.69 -2.47 -8.18
C SER A 86 -9.11 -1.12 -7.82
N VAL A 87 -8.77 -0.32 -8.83
CA VAL A 87 -8.19 1.02 -8.62
C VAL A 87 -8.86 2.01 -9.55
N SER A 88 -9.29 3.15 -8.98
CA SER A 88 -9.79 4.30 -9.71
C SER A 88 -8.83 5.47 -9.54
N HIS A 89 -8.36 6.05 -10.64
CA HIS A 89 -7.46 7.20 -10.61
C HIS A 89 -8.26 8.50 -10.73
N LEU A 90 -8.00 9.44 -9.84
CA LEU A 90 -8.70 10.72 -9.76
C LEU A 90 -7.86 11.87 -10.31
N ARG A 91 -6.55 11.86 -10.05
CA ARG A 91 -5.59 12.88 -10.52
C ARG A 91 -4.17 12.38 -10.39
N PRO A 92 -3.22 12.95 -11.18
CA PRO A 92 -1.82 12.59 -11.00
C PRO A 92 -1.28 13.10 -9.67
N PRO A 93 -0.47 12.31 -8.96
CA PRO A 93 0.21 12.77 -7.76
C PRO A 93 1.22 13.87 -8.05
N HIS A 94 1.33 14.85 -7.15
CA HIS A 94 2.37 15.87 -7.16
C HIS A 94 3.40 15.61 -6.08
N GLY A 95 4.63 16.10 -6.29
CA GLY A 95 5.70 15.98 -5.30
C GLY A 95 6.62 14.81 -5.59
N HIS A 96 7.14 14.20 -4.55
CA HIS A 96 8.21 13.20 -4.65
C HIS A 96 7.80 11.79 -4.29
N GLN A 97 6.66 11.64 -3.65
CA GLN A 97 6.21 10.33 -3.18
C GLN A 97 4.70 10.17 -3.28
N VAL A 98 4.27 8.93 -3.28
CA VAL A 98 2.87 8.55 -3.10
C VAL A 98 2.74 7.74 -1.83
N ILE A 99 1.65 7.93 -1.11
CA ILE A 99 1.37 7.27 0.15
C ILE A 99 0.07 6.51 0.03
N ALA A 100 0.10 5.20 0.22
CA ALA A 100 -1.07 4.34 0.19
C ALA A 100 -1.41 3.90 1.61
N THR A 101 -2.65 4.15 2.02
CA THR A 101 -3.17 3.77 3.32
C THR A 101 -4.34 2.81 3.15
N ALA A 102 -4.14 1.57 3.59
CA ALA A 102 -5.19 0.56 3.63
C ALA A 102 -5.92 0.65 4.98
N THR A 103 -7.23 0.68 4.93
CA THR A 103 -8.10 0.70 6.12
C THR A 103 -9.08 -0.46 6.04
N ALA A 104 -9.20 -1.26 7.10
CA ALA A 104 -10.07 -2.42 7.10
C ALA A 104 -11.54 -2.02 7.04
N VAL A 105 -12.27 -2.67 6.15
CA VAL A 105 -13.73 -2.64 6.07
C VAL A 105 -14.31 -3.88 6.73
N HIS A 106 -13.64 -5.02 6.54
CA HIS A 106 -14.09 -6.30 7.07
C HIS A 106 -12.88 -7.18 7.40
N LEU A 107 -12.85 -7.72 8.59
CA LEU A 107 -11.83 -8.66 9.05
C LEU A 107 -12.52 -9.94 9.47
N GLY A 108 -12.70 -10.85 8.53
CA GLY A 108 -13.41 -12.10 8.73
C GLY A 108 -12.49 -13.29 8.96
N LYS A 109 -13.11 -14.46 9.11
CA LYS A 109 -12.36 -15.72 9.29
C LYS A 109 -11.78 -16.25 7.97
N ARG A 110 -12.41 -15.91 6.85
CA ARG A 110 -12.05 -16.42 5.52
C ARG A 110 -11.63 -15.33 4.56
N THR A 111 -12.14 -14.11 4.74
CA THR A 111 -11.85 -12.99 3.86
C THR A 111 -11.64 -11.73 4.67
N THR A 112 -10.81 -10.84 4.12
CA THR A 112 -10.73 -9.46 4.59
C THR A 112 -10.96 -8.54 3.39
N THR A 113 -11.46 -7.34 3.68
CA THR A 113 -11.60 -6.29 2.67
C THR A 113 -11.03 -5.01 3.23
N HIS A 114 -10.22 -4.35 2.43
CA HIS A 114 -9.60 -3.07 2.77
C HIS A 114 -9.87 -2.06 1.68
N ILE A 115 -10.13 -0.82 2.09
CA ILE A 115 -10.13 0.33 1.17
C ILE A 115 -8.75 0.96 1.28
N VAL A 116 -8.15 1.28 0.13
CA VAL A 116 -6.83 1.90 0.08
C VAL A 116 -6.95 3.26 -0.59
N GLU A 117 -6.56 4.30 0.13
CA GLU A 117 -6.47 5.65 -0.44
C GLU A 117 -5.02 5.94 -0.76
N ILE A 118 -4.76 6.47 -1.96
CA ILE A 118 -3.43 6.92 -2.37
C ILE A 118 -3.45 8.44 -2.39
N VAL A 119 -2.55 9.06 -1.61
CA VAL A 119 -2.39 10.51 -1.56
C VAL A 119 -0.99 10.90 -2.01
N ASP A 120 -0.84 12.17 -2.42
CA ASP A 120 0.45 12.74 -2.78
C ASP A 120 1.06 13.55 -1.63
N ASP A 121 2.20 14.21 -1.89
CA ASP A 121 2.89 15.06 -0.90
C ASP A 121 2.06 16.24 -0.42
N GLU A 122 1.03 16.64 -1.14
CA GLU A 122 0.10 17.69 -0.75
C GLU A 122 -1.11 17.15 0.03
N GLY A 123 -1.15 15.83 0.27
CA GLY A 123 -2.25 15.18 0.97
C GLY A 123 -3.51 15.03 0.14
N ARG A 124 -3.44 15.23 -1.18
CA ARG A 124 -4.59 15.10 -2.06
C ARG A 124 -4.82 13.63 -2.43
N ILE A 125 -6.07 13.19 -2.40
CA ILE A 125 -6.42 11.84 -2.84
C ILE A 125 -6.26 11.75 -4.35
N CYS A 126 -5.39 10.86 -4.80
CA CYS A 126 -5.08 10.67 -6.22
C CYS A 126 -5.70 9.39 -6.79
N ALA A 127 -5.90 8.37 -5.95
CA ALA A 127 -6.51 7.11 -6.35
C ALA A 127 -7.18 6.43 -5.16
N ILE A 128 -8.08 5.58 -5.46
CA ILE A 128 -8.75 4.77 -4.44
C ILE A 128 -9.09 3.40 -5.01
#